data_34f5fdb7c9052215164211168df655c8
#
_entry.id   34f5fdb7c9052215164211168df655c8
#
_cell.length_a   1.000
_cell.length_b   1.000
_cell.length_c   1.000
_cell.angle_alpha   90.00
_cell.angle_beta   90.00
_cell.angle_gamma   90.00
#
_symmetry.space_group_name_H-M   'P 1'
#
loop_
_entity.id
_entity.type
_entity.pdbx_description
1 polymer ?
#
loop_
_entity_poly.entity_id
_entity_poly.type
_entity_poly.pdbx_seq_one_letter_code
_entity_poly.pdbx_strand_id
1 'polypeptide(L)'
;MKNTLKRLVLLSLILSLFTNLSAEKVKGIIQGNGQPLGEVLVTDGYKFCVTDVDGRYEMDAHPDAEFVYIVTPKGYVADYSTGVPQFYQRIEAGKQEYHFDLLPMKGNPDQFAMMVMADVQLDTEHDVKRMMNELLPDAKQTVATYPDKQMAALVLGDLTWDVYKYNLTFKDFARQVGIPFYPVIGNHDFDKYLTPTEGADFAKPYKDAYGPLYYAVQLGDVYFIVLNSMEYYGNKRYKTTLDLNPQMEWLSLLLKCVL
;
A
#
# COMPACT_ATOMS: atom_id res chain seq x y z
N MET A 1 47.02 34.90 -2.91
CA MET A 1 46.99 33.52 -3.47
C MET A 1 46.41 32.46 -2.53
N LYS A 2 46.75 32.37 -1.25
CA LYS A 2 46.20 31.35 -0.32
C LYS A 2 44.69 31.44 -0.05
N ASN A 3 44.09 32.62 -0.09
CA ASN A 3 42.67 32.81 0.18
C ASN A 3 41.76 32.52 -1.05
N THR A 4 42.29 32.66 -2.25
CA THR A 4 41.58 32.36 -3.49
C THR A 4 41.49 30.83 -3.70
N LEU A 5 42.55 30.08 -3.34
CA LEU A 5 42.55 28.62 -3.43
C LEU A 5 41.60 27.98 -2.43
N LYS A 6 41.48 28.53 -1.18
CA LYS A 6 40.48 28.04 -0.20
C LYS A 6 39.03 28.29 -0.63
N ARG A 7 38.77 29.40 -1.31
CA ARG A 7 37.40 29.68 -1.85
C ARG A 7 37.02 28.77 -3.02
N LEU A 8 38.01 28.44 -3.89
CA LEU A 8 37.77 27.49 -5.00
C LEU A 8 37.58 26.05 -4.50
N VAL A 9 38.32 25.60 -3.48
CA VAL A 9 38.11 24.28 -2.88
C VAL A 9 36.76 24.20 -2.15
N LEU A 10 36.35 25.28 -1.46
CA LEU A 10 35.02 25.32 -0.81
C LEU A 10 33.86 25.33 -1.82
N LEU A 11 34.02 26.04 -2.96
CA LEU A 11 33.03 26.03 -4.04
C LEU A 11 32.95 24.66 -4.74
N SER A 12 34.04 23.97 -4.92
CA SER A 12 34.05 22.62 -5.51
C SER A 12 33.47 21.56 -4.57
N LEU A 13 33.67 21.72 -3.24
CA LEU A 13 33.00 20.86 -2.25
C LEU A 13 31.47 21.11 -2.16
N ILE A 14 31.04 22.37 -2.33
CA ILE A 14 29.59 22.69 -2.36
C ILE A 14 28.95 22.23 -3.66
N LEU A 15 29.67 22.26 -4.79
CA LEU A 15 29.15 21.75 -6.08
C LEU A 15 29.07 20.21 -6.12
N SER A 16 29.86 19.51 -5.32
CA SER A 16 29.81 18.03 -5.22
C SER A 16 28.70 17.52 -4.29
N LEU A 17 28.04 18.43 -3.53
CA LEU A 17 26.88 18.11 -2.67
C LEU A 17 25.53 18.25 -3.39
N PHE A 18 25.51 18.78 -4.61
CA PHE A 18 24.39 18.53 -5.53
C PHE A 18 24.60 17.14 -6.15
N THR A 19 24.44 16.10 -5.34
CA THR A 19 24.11 14.79 -5.87
C THR A 19 22.86 15.01 -6.72
N ASN A 20 22.99 14.80 -8.03
CA ASN A 20 21.84 14.68 -8.90
C ASN A 20 20.86 13.76 -8.18
N LEU A 21 19.72 14.29 -7.76
CA LEU A 21 18.57 13.49 -7.37
C LEU A 21 18.07 12.88 -8.68
N SER A 22 18.87 11.91 -9.19
CA SER A 22 18.43 11.10 -10.33
C SER A 22 17.28 10.28 -9.80
N ALA A 23 16.14 10.44 -10.42
CA ALA A 23 14.99 9.59 -10.13
C ALA A 23 15.45 8.13 -10.12
N GLU A 24 15.15 7.40 -9.06
CA GLU A 24 15.55 6.00 -8.95
C GLU A 24 14.73 5.18 -9.96
N LYS A 25 15.45 4.43 -10.81
CA LYS A 25 14.80 3.63 -11.83
C LYS A 25 14.22 2.38 -11.19
N VAL A 26 12.92 2.15 -11.36
CA VAL A 26 12.23 0.94 -10.93
C VAL A 26 11.73 0.17 -12.15
N LYS A 27 11.96 -1.12 -12.16
CA LYS A 27 11.57 -2.03 -13.25
C LYS A 27 11.21 -3.39 -12.70
N GLY A 28 10.54 -4.21 -13.48
CA GLY A 28 10.20 -5.54 -13.04
C GLY A 28 9.40 -6.32 -14.06
N ILE A 29 8.91 -7.47 -13.62
CA ILE A 29 8.02 -8.34 -14.38
C ILE A 29 6.82 -8.63 -13.50
N ILE A 30 5.63 -8.60 -14.11
CA ILE A 30 4.39 -9.02 -13.47
C ILE A 30 3.94 -10.31 -14.15
N GLN A 31 3.68 -11.32 -13.33
CA GLN A 31 3.23 -12.63 -13.77
C GLN A 31 1.97 -13.02 -13.01
N GLY A 32 1.15 -13.86 -13.63
CA GLY A 32 0.01 -14.52 -13.01
C GLY A 32 0.04 -16.01 -13.35
N ASN A 33 0.06 -16.85 -12.32
CA ASN A 33 0.19 -18.29 -12.49
C ASN A 33 1.40 -18.69 -13.38
N GLY A 34 2.54 -17.98 -13.23
CA GLY A 34 3.77 -18.22 -13.98
C GLY A 34 3.75 -17.75 -15.45
N GLN A 35 2.70 -17.02 -15.88
CA GLN A 35 2.62 -16.44 -17.22
C GLN A 35 2.75 -14.92 -17.13
N PRO A 36 3.45 -14.24 -18.06
CA PRO A 36 3.55 -12.81 -18.08
C PRO A 36 2.18 -12.14 -18.25
N LEU A 37 1.96 -11.03 -17.56
CA LEU A 37 0.74 -10.23 -17.62
C LEU A 37 1.03 -8.87 -18.24
N GLY A 38 0.58 -8.66 -19.46
CA GLY A 38 0.56 -7.36 -20.12
C GLY A 38 -0.61 -6.50 -19.66
N GLU A 39 -0.53 -5.18 -19.93
CA GLU A 39 -1.57 -4.19 -19.65
C GLU A 39 -1.88 -4.00 -18.14
N VAL A 40 -0.98 -4.41 -17.25
CA VAL A 40 -1.11 -4.17 -15.81
C VAL A 40 -0.61 -2.77 -15.48
N LEU A 41 -1.42 -1.99 -14.78
CA LEU A 41 -1.05 -0.67 -14.29
C LEU A 41 -0.09 -0.79 -13.10
N VAL A 42 1.06 -0.11 -13.22
CA VAL A 42 2.08 0.02 -12.16
C VAL A 42 2.22 1.49 -11.80
N THR A 43 2.36 1.79 -10.52
CA THR A 43 2.48 3.15 -10.02
C THR A 43 3.52 3.24 -8.90
N ASP A 44 4.07 4.43 -8.74
CA ASP A 44 4.92 4.82 -7.61
C ASP A 44 4.18 5.73 -6.61
N GLY A 45 2.86 5.90 -6.80
CA GLY A 45 2.02 6.81 -6.04
C GLY A 45 1.92 8.21 -6.65
N TYR A 46 2.65 8.51 -7.71
CA TYR A 46 2.65 9.81 -8.39
C TYR A 46 2.27 9.68 -9.86
N LYS A 47 2.69 8.63 -10.51
CA LYS A 47 2.45 8.39 -11.93
C LYS A 47 2.23 6.91 -12.22
N PHE A 48 1.87 6.61 -13.45
CA PHE A 48 1.61 5.24 -13.90
C PHE A 48 2.48 4.87 -15.09
N CYS A 49 2.83 3.59 -15.17
CA CYS A 49 3.21 2.94 -16.42
C CYS A 49 2.39 1.65 -16.58
N VAL A 50 2.53 1.00 -17.72
CA VAL A 50 1.78 -0.20 -18.07
C VAL A 50 2.78 -1.28 -18.49
N THR A 51 2.53 -2.52 -18.10
CA THR A 51 3.36 -3.65 -18.55
C THR A 51 3.19 -3.91 -20.04
N ASP A 52 4.28 -4.30 -20.70
CA ASP A 52 4.25 -4.81 -22.05
C ASP A 52 3.69 -6.25 -22.15
N VAL A 53 3.67 -6.82 -23.35
CA VAL A 53 3.16 -8.18 -23.60
C VAL A 53 3.97 -9.27 -22.90
N ASP A 54 5.22 -8.98 -22.54
CA ASP A 54 6.10 -9.87 -21.76
C ASP A 54 5.97 -9.63 -20.24
N GLY A 55 5.00 -8.84 -19.82
CA GLY A 55 4.77 -8.47 -18.42
C GLY A 55 5.81 -7.51 -17.84
N ARG A 56 6.67 -6.91 -18.66
CA ARG A 56 7.76 -6.03 -18.22
C ARG A 56 7.28 -4.60 -18.06
N TYR A 57 7.81 -3.92 -17.05
CA TYR A 57 7.63 -2.49 -16.87
C TYR A 57 8.95 -1.82 -16.46
N GLU A 58 9.07 -0.54 -16.75
CA GLU A 58 10.15 0.33 -16.30
C GLU A 58 9.62 1.77 -16.16
N MET A 59 9.99 2.44 -15.08
CA MET A 59 9.70 3.86 -14.86
C MET A 59 10.79 4.51 -14.00
N ASP A 60 10.97 5.82 -14.17
CA ASP A 60 11.78 6.62 -13.25
C ASP A 60 10.88 7.00 -12.07
N ALA A 61 11.13 6.46 -10.87
CA ALA A 61 10.32 6.74 -9.70
C ALA A 61 10.38 8.22 -9.30
N HIS A 62 9.30 8.74 -8.75
CA HIS A 62 9.30 10.09 -8.15
C HIS A 62 10.28 10.11 -6.95
N PRO A 63 11.03 11.19 -6.71
CA PRO A 63 11.99 11.26 -5.60
C PRO A 63 11.40 10.98 -4.21
N ASP A 64 10.11 11.32 -4.02
CA ASP A 64 9.40 11.11 -2.76
C ASP A 64 8.59 9.80 -2.73
N ALA A 65 8.72 8.95 -3.78
CA ALA A 65 8.02 7.67 -3.81
C ALA A 65 8.59 6.69 -2.77
N GLU A 66 7.70 6.14 -1.95
CA GLU A 66 8.09 5.15 -0.94
C GLU A 66 7.83 3.71 -1.39
N PHE A 67 6.93 3.53 -2.34
CA PHE A 67 6.49 2.22 -2.83
C PHE A 67 6.40 2.20 -4.35
N VAL A 68 6.66 1.04 -4.92
CA VAL A 68 6.15 0.65 -6.22
C VAL A 68 5.04 -0.36 -6.01
N TYR A 69 3.90 -0.17 -6.68
CA TYR A 69 2.73 -1.04 -6.51
C TYR A 69 1.89 -1.13 -7.78
N ILE A 70 1.04 -2.13 -7.81
CA ILE A 70 0.21 -2.44 -8.97
C ILE A 70 -1.27 -2.25 -8.67
N VAL A 71 -2.04 -1.91 -9.67
CA VAL A 71 -3.48 -2.12 -9.67
C VAL A 71 -3.70 -3.58 -10.06
N THR A 72 -4.06 -4.41 -9.08
CA THR A 72 -4.26 -5.86 -9.33
C THR A 72 -5.32 -6.05 -10.40
N PRO A 73 -5.00 -6.69 -11.55
CA PRO A 73 -5.92 -6.78 -12.67
C PRO A 73 -7.03 -7.81 -12.44
N LYS A 74 -8.12 -7.69 -13.19
CA LYS A 74 -9.24 -8.66 -13.21
C LYS A 74 -8.74 -10.09 -13.39
N GLY A 75 -9.30 -11.01 -12.63
CA GLY A 75 -8.97 -12.43 -12.67
C GLY A 75 -7.80 -12.85 -11.78
N TYR A 76 -7.15 -11.90 -11.12
CA TYR A 76 -6.01 -12.15 -10.25
C TYR A 76 -6.16 -11.49 -8.87
N VAL A 77 -5.42 -12.01 -7.91
CA VAL A 77 -5.19 -11.42 -6.58
C VAL A 77 -3.69 -11.48 -6.28
N ALA A 78 -3.17 -10.49 -5.55
CA ALA A 78 -1.79 -10.56 -5.06
C ALA A 78 -1.67 -11.63 -3.97
N ASP A 79 -0.48 -12.20 -3.76
CA ASP A 79 -0.24 -13.15 -2.67
C ASP A 79 -0.64 -12.51 -1.34
N TYR A 80 -1.49 -13.20 -0.58
CA TYR A 80 -1.99 -12.81 0.73
C TYR A 80 -1.65 -13.81 1.84
N SER A 81 -0.65 -14.62 1.62
CA SER A 81 -0.18 -15.61 2.60
C SER A 81 0.22 -15.01 3.94
N THR A 82 0.53 -13.72 3.97
CA THR A 82 0.81 -12.92 5.17
C THR A 82 -0.43 -12.27 5.80
N GLY A 83 -1.62 -12.47 5.20
CA GLY A 83 -2.88 -11.84 5.58
C GLY A 83 -3.20 -10.56 4.80
N VAL A 84 -2.19 -9.78 4.40
CA VAL A 84 -2.33 -8.56 3.58
C VAL A 84 -1.78 -8.82 2.19
N PRO A 85 -2.52 -8.51 1.12
CA PRO A 85 -2.07 -8.73 -0.25
C PRO A 85 -0.79 -7.97 -0.58
N GLN A 86 0.17 -8.67 -1.19
CA GLN A 86 1.49 -8.15 -1.53
C GLN A 86 1.48 -7.52 -2.94
N PHE A 87 0.59 -6.56 -3.17
CA PHE A 87 0.50 -5.80 -4.42
C PHE A 87 1.48 -4.61 -4.46
N TYR A 88 2.28 -4.42 -3.44
CA TYR A 88 3.25 -3.34 -3.28
C TYR A 88 4.61 -3.85 -2.78
N GLN A 89 5.65 -3.11 -3.09
CA GLN A 89 6.98 -3.27 -2.50
C GLN A 89 7.53 -1.91 -2.13
N ARG A 90 8.25 -1.81 -0.99
CA ARG A 90 8.94 -0.58 -0.61
C ARG A 90 10.13 -0.35 -1.52
N ILE A 91 10.30 0.88 -1.99
CA ILE A 91 11.47 1.29 -2.75
C ILE A 91 12.67 1.34 -1.80
N GLU A 92 13.74 0.65 -2.16
CA GLU A 92 14.95 0.51 -1.39
C GLU A 92 16.14 1.08 -2.18
N ALA A 93 16.96 1.89 -1.53
CA ALA A 93 18.12 2.51 -2.18
C ALA A 93 19.02 1.47 -2.87
N GLY A 94 19.28 1.69 -4.16
CA GLY A 94 20.11 0.82 -4.99
C GLY A 94 19.43 -0.44 -5.53
N LYS A 95 18.19 -0.74 -5.12
CA LYS A 95 17.39 -1.81 -5.70
C LYS A 95 16.58 -1.27 -6.87
N GLN A 96 16.67 -1.91 -8.01
CA GLN A 96 15.94 -1.50 -9.22
C GLN A 96 14.86 -2.49 -9.64
N GLU A 97 14.92 -3.74 -9.18
CA GLU A 97 14.02 -4.78 -9.64
C GLU A 97 12.95 -5.11 -8.62
N TYR A 98 11.68 -5.00 -9.05
CA TYR A 98 10.48 -5.22 -8.25
C TYR A 98 9.51 -6.08 -9.07
N HIS A 99 9.44 -7.38 -8.76
CA HIS A 99 8.61 -8.34 -9.47
C HIS A 99 7.33 -8.63 -8.67
N PHE A 100 6.24 -8.91 -9.38
CA PHE A 100 4.97 -9.29 -8.76
C PHE A 100 4.46 -10.60 -9.36
N ASP A 101 4.21 -11.58 -8.49
CA ASP A 101 3.59 -12.83 -8.85
C ASP A 101 2.15 -12.86 -8.31
N LEU A 102 1.20 -12.96 -9.23
CA LEU A 102 -0.22 -12.94 -8.89
C LEU A 102 -0.81 -14.34 -8.91
N LEU A 103 -1.74 -14.55 -8.01
CA LEU A 103 -2.53 -15.77 -7.93
C LEU A 103 -3.82 -15.61 -8.74
N PRO A 104 -4.30 -16.64 -9.44
CA PRO A 104 -5.60 -16.59 -10.08
C PRO A 104 -6.71 -16.45 -9.03
N MET A 105 -7.73 -15.65 -9.34
CA MET A 105 -8.94 -15.55 -8.52
C MET A 105 -9.61 -16.92 -8.43
N LYS A 106 -10.20 -17.19 -7.28
CA LYS A 106 -10.99 -18.40 -7.05
C LYS A 106 -12.33 -18.31 -7.80
N GLY A 107 -12.68 -19.37 -8.54
CA GLY A 107 -13.97 -19.48 -9.23
C GLY A 107 -14.08 -18.59 -10.46
N ASN A 108 -15.27 -18.06 -10.71
CA ASN A 108 -15.52 -17.18 -11.86
C ASN A 108 -14.93 -15.79 -11.59
N PRO A 109 -14.01 -15.25 -12.42
CA PRO A 109 -13.39 -13.96 -12.22
C PRO A 109 -14.36 -12.77 -12.30
N ASP A 110 -15.58 -12.95 -12.83
CA ASP A 110 -16.63 -11.92 -12.84
C ASP A 110 -17.46 -11.91 -11.54
N GLN A 111 -17.20 -12.82 -10.61
CA GLN A 111 -17.96 -12.96 -9.37
C GLN A 111 -17.04 -12.96 -8.17
N PHE A 112 -17.33 -12.10 -7.22
CA PHE A 112 -16.63 -12.04 -5.95
C PHE A 112 -17.61 -11.76 -4.80
N ALA A 113 -17.14 -11.92 -3.57
CA ALA A 113 -17.83 -11.45 -2.38
C ALA A 113 -16.89 -10.55 -1.57
N MET A 114 -17.41 -9.47 -1.02
CA MET A 114 -16.64 -8.51 -0.22
C MET A 114 -17.14 -8.52 1.22
N MET A 115 -16.26 -8.83 2.16
CA MET A 115 -16.47 -8.60 3.58
C MET A 115 -16.03 -7.16 3.88
N VAL A 116 -16.86 -6.40 4.57
CA VAL A 116 -16.51 -5.04 4.99
C VAL A 116 -16.46 -5.01 6.51
N MET A 117 -15.34 -4.58 7.05
CA MET A 117 -15.11 -4.39 8.48
C MET A 117 -14.72 -2.94 8.72
N ALA A 118 -15.05 -2.39 9.87
CA ALA A 118 -14.67 -1.04 10.26
C ALA A 118 -14.32 -1.00 11.74
N ASP A 119 -13.43 -0.10 12.13
CA ASP A 119 -13.17 0.24 13.52
C ASP A 119 -12.86 -1.00 14.41
N VAL A 120 -11.89 -1.81 13.98
CA VAL A 120 -11.46 -2.99 14.75
C VAL A 120 -10.87 -2.58 16.10
N GLN A 121 -10.13 -1.47 16.12
CA GLN A 121 -9.67 -0.73 17.30
C GLN A 121 -9.05 -1.60 18.39
N LEU A 122 -8.02 -2.38 18.01
CA LEU A 122 -7.28 -3.19 18.98
C LEU A 122 -6.49 -2.28 19.94
N ASP A 123 -6.87 -2.27 21.22
CA ASP A 123 -6.25 -1.48 22.28
C ASP A 123 -5.60 -2.36 23.34
N THR A 124 -6.29 -3.42 23.76
CA THR A 124 -5.91 -4.27 24.88
C THR A 124 -5.80 -5.75 24.50
N GLU A 125 -5.17 -6.54 25.37
CA GLU A 125 -5.16 -8.01 25.26
C GLU A 125 -6.58 -8.61 25.31
N HIS A 126 -7.54 -7.90 25.92
CA HIS A 126 -8.93 -8.32 25.91
C HIS A 126 -9.53 -8.23 24.51
N ASP A 127 -9.27 -7.14 23.77
CA ASP A 127 -9.76 -6.95 22.42
C ASP A 127 -9.13 -7.97 21.47
N VAL A 128 -7.82 -8.25 21.63
CA VAL A 128 -7.15 -9.31 20.89
C VAL A 128 -7.83 -10.67 21.14
N LYS A 129 -8.13 -11.01 22.39
CA LYS A 129 -8.82 -12.27 22.72
C LYS A 129 -10.21 -12.34 22.12
N ARG A 130 -10.96 -11.25 22.13
CA ARG A 130 -12.27 -11.18 21.49
C ARG A 130 -12.17 -11.34 19.97
N MET A 131 -11.24 -10.64 19.33
CA MET A 131 -11.02 -10.79 17.89
C MET A 131 -10.68 -12.24 17.52
N MET A 132 -9.78 -12.89 18.27
CA MET A 132 -9.34 -14.26 17.96
C MET A 132 -10.38 -15.34 18.34
N ASN A 133 -11.17 -15.14 19.39
CA ASN A 133 -12.10 -16.16 19.88
C ASN A 133 -13.55 -15.99 19.40
N GLU A 134 -13.93 -14.77 19.00
CA GLU A 134 -15.29 -14.45 18.57
C GLU A 134 -15.33 -14.11 17.08
N LEU A 135 -14.58 -13.07 16.67
CA LEU A 135 -14.63 -12.57 15.30
C LEU A 135 -13.97 -13.54 14.29
N LEU A 136 -12.85 -14.16 14.63
CA LEU A 136 -12.13 -15.08 13.74
C LEU A 136 -13.00 -16.31 13.34
N PRO A 137 -13.67 -17.02 14.28
CA PRO A 137 -14.58 -18.11 13.91
C PRO A 137 -15.73 -17.64 13.03
N ASP A 138 -16.33 -16.47 13.33
CA ASP A 138 -17.43 -15.91 12.57
C ASP A 138 -17.01 -15.52 11.16
N ALA A 139 -15.86 -14.85 11.01
CA ALA A 139 -15.29 -14.52 9.71
C ALA A 139 -15.00 -15.78 8.87
N LYS A 140 -14.42 -16.84 9.48
CA LYS A 140 -14.21 -18.13 8.80
C LYS A 140 -15.50 -18.79 8.37
N GLN A 141 -16.53 -18.74 9.20
CA GLN A 141 -17.84 -19.27 8.86
C GLN A 141 -18.45 -18.49 7.68
N THR A 142 -18.32 -17.16 7.68
CA THR A 142 -18.76 -16.31 6.57
C THR A 142 -18.03 -16.69 5.27
N VAL A 143 -16.70 -16.83 5.30
CA VAL A 143 -15.91 -17.27 4.14
C VAL A 143 -16.38 -18.63 3.62
N ALA A 144 -16.70 -19.56 4.53
CA ALA A 144 -17.18 -20.89 4.15
C ALA A 144 -18.56 -20.90 3.45
N THR A 145 -19.34 -19.81 3.54
CA THR A 145 -20.62 -19.68 2.81
C THR A 145 -20.44 -19.38 1.33
N TYR A 146 -19.22 -19.02 0.90
CA TYR A 146 -18.90 -18.69 -0.50
C TYR A 146 -17.77 -19.57 -1.06
N PRO A 147 -17.94 -20.92 -1.09
CA PRO A 147 -16.85 -21.85 -1.40
C PRO A 147 -16.31 -21.70 -2.82
N ASP A 148 -17.13 -21.22 -3.76
CA ASP A 148 -16.80 -21.16 -5.19
C ASP A 148 -16.53 -19.73 -5.69
N LYS A 149 -16.40 -18.77 -4.79
CA LYS A 149 -16.12 -17.36 -5.14
C LYS A 149 -14.83 -16.85 -4.51
N GLN A 150 -14.18 -15.94 -5.20
CA GLN A 150 -13.16 -15.12 -4.56
C GLN A 150 -13.82 -14.23 -3.52
N MET A 151 -13.43 -14.39 -2.26
CA MET A 151 -13.75 -13.41 -1.23
C MET A 151 -12.54 -12.50 -0.99
N ALA A 152 -12.83 -11.27 -0.64
CA ALA A 152 -11.86 -10.29 -0.15
C ALA A 152 -12.47 -9.51 1.03
N ALA A 153 -11.64 -8.83 1.80
CA ALA A 153 -12.10 -7.96 2.88
C ALA A 153 -11.55 -6.54 2.70
N LEU A 154 -12.41 -5.54 2.91
CA LEU A 154 -12.03 -4.15 3.14
C LEU A 154 -12.11 -3.84 4.63
N VAL A 155 -11.09 -3.18 5.18
CA VAL A 155 -11.06 -2.77 6.58
C VAL A 155 -10.97 -1.25 6.63
N LEU A 156 -12.06 -0.61 6.99
CA LEU A 156 -12.29 0.84 6.84
C LEU A 156 -11.71 1.65 8.00
N GLY A 157 -10.39 1.54 8.20
CA GLY A 157 -9.63 2.33 9.16
C GLY A 157 -9.72 1.88 10.61
N ASP A 158 -8.94 2.54 11.45
CA ASP A 158 -8.84 2.32 12.89
C ASP A 158 -8.63 0.84 13.26
N LEU A 159 -7.58 0.24 12.66
CA LEU A 159 -7.24 -1.16 12.91
C LEU A 159 -6.75 -1.35 14.36
N THR A 160 -6.04 -0.34 14.87
CA THR A 160 -5.60 -0.28 16.26
C THR A 160 -6.09 1.00 16.92
N TRP A 161 -6.14 1.03 18.25
CA TRP A 161 -6.39 2.26 19.02
C TRP A 161 -5.06 2.79 19.58
N ASP A 162 -4.26 3.45 18.71
CA ASP A 162 -2.95 4.01 19.06
C ASP A 162 -1.91 2.97 19.56
N VAL A 163 -2.16 1.66 19.40
CA VAL A 163 -1.29 0.57 19.89
C VAL A 163 -0.75 -0.26 18.73
N TYR A 164 0.21 0.30 18.02
CA TYR A 164 0.69 -0.19 16.71
C TYR A 164 1.31 -1.59 16.72
N LYS A 165 1.74 -2.11 17.87
CA LYS A 165 2.19 -3.51 17.99
C LYS A 165 1.11 -4.51 17.55
N TYR A 166 -0.17 -4.14 17.68
CA TYR A 166 -1.29 -4.98 17.30
C TYR A 166 -1.53 -5.05 15.78
N ASN A 167 -0.83 -4.25 14.97
CA ASN A 167 -0.83 -4.42 13.53
C ASN A 167 -0.39 -5.84 13.12
N LEU A 168 0.61 -6.41 13.80
CA LEU A 168 1.04 -7.80 13.56
C LEU A 168 -0.02 -8.82 13.97
N THR A 169 -0.73 -8.54 15.07
CA THR A 169 -1.84 -9.38 15.53
C THR A 169 -3.00 -9.36 14.54
N PHE A 170 -3.35 -8.19 14.00
CA PHE A 170 -4.37 -8.07 12.96
C PHE A 170 -3.95 -8.81 11.67
N LYS A 171 -2.69 -8.71 11.26
CA LYS A 171 -2.17 -9.49 10.10
C LYS A 171 -2.30 -10.99 10.34
N ASP A 172 -2.04 -11.48 11.55
CA ASP A 172 -2.21 -12.90 11.89
C ASP A 172 -3.69 -13.31 11.85
N PHE A 173 -4.60 -12.48 12.34
CA PHE A 173 -6.04 -12.67 12.18
C PHE A 173 -6.42 -12.79 10.70
N ALA A 174 -6.04 -11.82 9.87
CA ALA A 174 -6.33 -11.81 8.44
C ALA A 174 -5.78 -13.07 7.73
N ARG A 175 -4.53 -13.45 8.05
CA ARG A 175 -3.92 -14.69 7.56
C ARG A 175 -4.73 -15.92 7.93
N GLN A 176 -5.26 -15.99 9.15
CA GLN A 176 -6.05 -17.12 9.63
C GLN A 176 -7.46 -17.16 9.03
N VAL A 177 -8.05 -16.03 8.68
CA VAL A 177 -9.32 -15.99 7.93
C VAL A 177 -9.13 -16.57 6.52
N GLY A 178 -7.96 -16.32 5.90
CA GLY A 178 -7.56 -16.98 4.65
C GLY A 178 -8.14 -16.35 3.39
N ILE A 179 -8.43 -15.05 3.41
CA ILE A 179 -8.79 -14.23 2.24
C ILE A 179 -7.91 -12.96 2.21
N PRO A 180 -7.76 -12.29 1.06
CA PRO A 180 -7.03 -11.02 1.01
C PRO A 180 -7.76 -9.92 1.79
N PHE A 181 -7.05 -9.25 2.71
CA PHE A 181 -7.52 -8.09 3.47
C PHE A 181 -6.87 -6.82 2.94
N TYR A 182 -7.69 -5.85 2.56
CA TYR A 182 -7.29 -4.54 2.05
C TYR A 182 -7.56 -3.46 3.10
N PRO A 183 -6.56 -3.08 3.90
CA PRO A 183 -6.71 -2.07 4.95
C PRO A 183 -6.83 -0.66 4.37
N VAL A 184 -7.62 0.18 5.01
CA VAL A 184 -7.68 1.62 4.84
C VAL A 184 -7.12 2.26 6.11
N ILE A 185 -6.37 3.35 6.00
CA ILE A 185 -5.88 4.06 7.17
C ILE A 185 -6.99 4.86 7.84
N GLY A 186 -7.09 4.77 9.18
CA GLY A 186 -7.96 5.59 10.01
C GLY A 186 -7.16 6.57 10.88
N ASN A 187 -7.85 7.38 11.69
CA ASN A 187 -7.17 8.38 12.50
C ASN A 187 -6.39 7.78 13.68
N HIS A 188 -6.72 6.58 14.15
CA HIS A 188 -5.99 5.88 15.21
C HIS A 188 -4.78 5.09 14.70
N ASP A 189 -4.61 4.96 13.39
CA ASP A 189 -3.48 4.26 12.78
C ASP A 189 -2.25 5.17 12.57
N PHE A 190 -2.38 6.51 12.79
CA PHE A 190 -1.26 7.45 12.78
C PHE A 190 -0.52 7.46 14.11
N ASP A 191 0.81 7.58 14.06
CA ASP A 191 1.65 7.65 15.26
C ASP A 191 1.37 8.94 16.06
N LYS A 192 0.66 8.78 17.15
CA LYS A 192 0.28 9.87 18.06
C LYS A 192 1.35 10.22 19.09
N TYR A 193 2.41 9.41 19.16
CA TYR A 193 3.52 9.58 20.09
C TYR A 193 4.75 10.24 19.44
N LEU A 194 4.77 10.25 18.10
CA LEU A 194 5.85 10.91 17.35
C LEU A 194 5.78 12.44 17.57
N THR A 195 6.93 13.03 17.92
CA THR A 195 7.04 14.49 18.04
C THR A 195 6.90 15.15 16.67
N PRO A 196 6.01 16.14 16.51
CA PRO A 196 5.88 16.87 15.27
C PRO A 196 7.16 17.67 14.96
N THR A 197 7.89 17.21 13.97
CA THR A 197 9.07 17.87 13.40
C THR A 197 8.92 17.94 11.89
N GLU A 198 9.74 18.75 11.23
CA GLU A 198 9.80 18.76 9.77
C GLU A 198 10.14 17.35 9.25
N GLY A 199 9.36 16.85 8.31
CA GLY A 199 9.51 15.50 7.75
C GLY A 199 9.04 14.35 8.65
N ALA A 200 8.32 14.63 9.75
CA ALA A 200 7.75 13.57 10.58
C ALA A 200 6.72 12.74 9.84
N ASP A 201 6.95 11.44 9.75
CA ASP A 201 6.06 10.48 9.10
C ASP A 201 5.14 9.80 10.12
N PHE A 202 4.03 10.42 10.39
CA PHE A 202 3.03 9.90 11.33
C PHE A 202 2.33 8.63 10.84
N ALA A 203 2.28 8.38 9.53
CA ALA A 203 1.67 7.18 8.97
C ALA A 203 2.63 5.98 8.93
N LYS A 204 3.87 6.13 9.40
CA LYS A 204 4.88 5.09 9.35
C LYS A 204 4.43 3.75 9.93
N PRO A 205 3.78 3.65 11.11
CA PRO A 205 3.33 2.36 11.65
C PRO A 205 2.35 1.63 10.73
N TYR A 206 1.44 2.36 10.09
CA TYR A 206 0.52 1.81 9.11
C TYR A 206 1.26 1.39 7.83
N LYS A 207 2.10 2.27 7.27
CA LYS A 207 2.86 1.98 6.04
C LYS A 207 3.80 0.79 6.18
N ASP A 208 4.42 0.61 7.34
CA ASP A 208 5.29 -0.54 7.62
C ASP A 208 4.51 -1.86 7.68
N ALA A 209 3.26 -1.82 8.14
CA ALA A 209 2.42 -3.00 8.26
C ALA A 209 1.64 -3.33 6.99
N TYR A 210 1.12 -2.31 6.28
CA TYR A 210 0.07 -2.46 5.27
C TYR A 210 0.39 -1.83 3.92
N GLY A 211 1.48 -1.05 3.80
CA GLY A 211 1.92 -0.44 2.56
C GLY A 211 1.31 0.93 2.26
N PRO A 212 1.02 1.25 0.99
CA PRO A 212 0.63 2.58 0.57
C PRO A 212 -0.70 3.04 1.18
N LEU A 213 -0.84 4.35 1.39
CA LEU A 213 -2.02 4.98 2.01
C LEU A 213 -3.21 5.06 1.05
N TYR A 214 -2.96 5.01 -0.25
CA TYR A 214 -3.96 5.01 -1.30
C TYR A 214 -3.53 4.05 -2.41
N TYR A 215 -4.49 3.31 -2.94
CA TYR A 215 -4.26 2.28 -3.94
C TYR A 215 -5.58 1.84 -4.58
N ALA A 216 -5.51 1.03 -5.62
CA ALA A 216 -6.67 0.43 -6.23
C ALA A 216 -6.46 -1.06 -6.49
N VAL A 217 -7.56 -1.80 -6.48
CA VAL A 217 -7.61 -3.21 -6.88
C VAL A 217 -8.84 -3.45 -7.72
N GLN A 218 -8.75 -4.34 -8.70
CA GLN A 218 -9.89 -4.75 -9.51
C GLN A 218 -10.35 -6.16 -9.10
N LEU A 219 -11.61 -6.29 -8.77
CA LEU A 219 -12.27 -7.57 -8.58
C LEU A 219 -13.49 -7.63 -9.51
N GLY A 220 -13.53 -8.59 -10.39
CA GLY A 220 -14.52 -8.61 -11.47
C GLY A 220 -14.42 -7.35 -12.33
N ASP A 221 -15.56 -6.72 -12.58
CA ASP A 221 -15.66 -5.46 -13.32
C ASP A 221 -15.66 -4.21 -12.41
N VAL A 222 -15.29 -4.37 -11.13
CA VAL A 222 -15.31 -3.29 -10.12
C VAL A 222 -13.90 -2.92 -9.71
N TYR A 223 -13.59 -1.63 -9.80
CA TYR A 223 -12.41 -1.05 -9.17
C TYR A 223 -12.74 -0.56 -7.76
N PHE A 224 -12.05 -1.10 -6.78
CA PHE A 224 -12.06 -0.60 -5.41
C PHE A 224 -10.89 0.37 -5.25
N ILE A 225 -11.21 1.64 -5.04
CA ILE A 225 -10.23 2.71 -4.89
C ILE A 225 -10.20 3.10 -3.42
N VAL A 226 -9.07 2.83 -2.79
CA VAL A 226 -8.81 3.20 -1.39
C VAL A 226 -8.11 4.54 -1.37
N LEU A 227 -8.62 5.45 -0.55
CA LEU A 227 -8.07 6.79 -0.36
C LEU A 227 -7.85 7.07 1.13
N ASN A 228 -6.78 7.79 1.45
CA ASN A 228 -6.60 8.36 2.77
C ASN A 228 -7.48 9.61 2.90
N SER A 229 -8.36 9.65 3.89
CA SER A 229 -9.22 10.80 4.17
C SER A 229 -8.75 11.64 5.37
N MET A 230 -7.52 11.39 5.86
CA MET A 230 -7.02 12.01 7.08
C MET A 230 -5.70 12.73 6.85
N GLU A 231 -5.64 14.02 7.13
CA GLU A 231 -4.42 14.79 7.23
C GLU A 231 -4.06 14.95 8.71
N TYR A 232 -2.95 14.35 9.15
CA TYR A 232 -2.55 14.35 10.56
C TYR A 232 -1.38 15.30 10.81
N TYR A 233 -1.54 16.20 11.79
CA TYR A 233 -0.59 17.26 12.10
C TYR A 233 0.24 17.01 13.37
N GLY A 234 0.11 15.83 13.97
CA GLY A 234 0.69 15.53 15.26
C GLY A 234 -0.12 16.09 16.45
N ASN A 235 0.30 15.74 17.67
CA ASN A 235 -0.38 16.17 18.89
C ASN A 235 -1.90 15.85 18.90
N LYS A 236 -2.30 14.73 18.35
CA LYS A 236 -3.71 14.25 18.22
C LYS A 236 -4.60 15.21 17.41
N ARG A 237 -4.02 16.04 16.54
CA ARG A 237 -4.77 16.96 15.67
C ARG A 237 -4.78 16.43 14.25
N TYR A 238 -5.94 16.38 13.66
CA TYR A 238 -6.15 15.96 12.27
C TYR A 238 -7.31 16.71 11.62
N LYS A 239 -7.34 16.67 10.31
CA LYS A 239 -8.42 17.19 9.48
C LYS A 239 -8.89 16.07 8.56
N THR A 240 -10.20 15.91 8.45
CA THR A 240 -10.79 15.04 7.44
C THR A 240 -10.82 15.76 6.10
N THR A 241 -10.13 15.22 5.11
CA THR A 241 -10.07 15.77 3.76
C THR A 241 -9.62 14.69 2.77
N LEU A 242 -10.10 14.75 1.55
CA LEU A 242 -9.55 13.96 0.44
C LEU A 242 -8.55 14.76 -0.40
N ASP A 243 -8.50 16.09 -0.21
CA ASP A 243 -7.59 17.00 -0.91
C ASP A 243 -6.18 16.87 -0.32
N LEU A 244 -5.56 15.73 -0.58
CA LEU A 244 -4.20 15.37 -0.17
C LEU A 244 -3.34 15.13 -1.41
N ASN A 245 -2.32 15.94 -1.59
CA ASN A 245 -1.31 15.68 -2.61
C ASN A 245 -0.33 14.61 -2.12
N PRO A 246 0.12 13.69 -3.01
CA PRO A 246 -0.21 13.58 -4.44
C PRO A 246 -1.45 12.73 -4.75
N GLN A 247 -2.21 12.29 -3.75
CA GLN A 247 -3.33 11.34 -3.87
C GLN A 247 -4.37 11.75 -4.93
N MET A 248 -4.76 13.03 -4.97
CA MET A 248 -5.80 13.49 -5.91
C MET A 248 -5.29 13.54 -7.35
N GLU A 249 -4.01 13.84 -7.54
CA GLU A 249 -3.38 13.76 -8.87
C GLU A 249 -3.28 12.31 -9.32
N TRP A 250 -2.83 11.41 -8.44
CA TRP A 250 -2.81 9.97 -8.68
C TRP A 250 -4.20 9.42 -9.05
N LEU A 251 -5.24 9.80 -8.30
CA LEU A 251 -6.62 9.40 -8.60
C LEU A 251 -7.06 9.88 -10.00
N SER A 252 -6.76 11.13 -10.34
CA SER A 252 -7.07 11.67 -11.66
C SER A 252 -6.38 10.90 -12.80
N LEU A 253 -5.13 10.47 -12.59
CA LEU A 253 -4.40 9.64 -13.55
C LEU A 253 -4.99 8.23 -13.64
N LEU A 254 -5.27 7.60 -12.50
CA LEU A 254 -5.91 6.28 -12.46
C LEU A 254 -7.21 6.26 -13.25
N LEU A 255 -8.10 7.23 -13.02
CA LEU A 255 -9.40 7.30 -13.71
C LEU A 255 -9.25 7.44 -15.23
N LYS A 256 -8.22 8.12 -15.72
CA LYS A 256 -7.92 8.20 -17.17
C LYS A 256 -7.43 6.87 -17.75
N CYS A 257 -6.88 5.99 -16.92
CA CYS A 257 -6.40 4.69 -17.36
C CYS A 257 -7.50 3.62 -17.38
N VAL A 258 -8.53 3.75 -16.51
CA VAL A 258 -9.53 2.69 -16.28
C VAL A 258 -10.94 3.03 -16.79
N LEU A 259 -11.21 4.29 -17.19
CA LEU A 259 -12.46 4.75 -17.81
C LEU A 259 -12.27 5.07 -19.28
#